data_a4ab3ef6e31c30e32247c35af1160ca5
#
_entry.id   a4ab3ef6e31c30e32247c35af1160ca5
#
_cell.length_a   1.000
_cell.length_b   1.000
_cell.length_c   1.000
_cell.angle_alpha   90.00
_cell.angle_beta   90.00
_cell.angle_gamma   90.00
#
_symmetry.space_group_name_H-M   'P 1'
#
loop_
_entity.id
_entity.type
_entity.pdbx_description
1 polymer ?
#
loop_
_entity_poly.entity_id
_entity_poly.type
_entity_poly.pdbx_seq_one_letter_code
_entity_poly.pdbx_strand_id
1 'polypeptide(L)'
;MRVLTLLLALVVTGCDRRPTTLGFWFDEVSFESSVLGGRLTPADLQVIERVARSELDAAFHGLNVILSNDRQARYRVEVVQDVSDNRLSRKGSVAGESRAVPWLGGLGAVNFSYFAAGAVVYAPPHATRDEIIAGIGRGLGRGAVHEFAHQLVRGVEVHAGGDRGSYEYYAASRVEQYYGPMHWGVAGPKLKEQYGRRSADGSQARALE
;
A
#
# COMPACT_ATOMS: atom_id res chain seq x y z
N MET A 1 -26.93 -60.33 6.32
CA MET A 1 -25.86 -59.33 6.05
C MET A 1 -26.45 -57.94 5.96
N ARG A 2 -26.22 -57.10 6.94
CA ARG A 2 -26.68 -55.69 6.94
C ARG A 2 -25.49 -54.82 6.58
N VAL A 3 -25.58 -54.18 5.42
CA VAL A 3 -24.55 -53.22 4.96
C VAL A 3 -24.78 -51.90 5.71
N LEU A 4 -23.82 -51.53 6.55
CA LEU A 4 -23.80 -50.28 7.29
C LEU A 4 -23.17 -49.21 6.38
N THR A 5 -24.00 -48.33 5.82
CA THR A 5 -23.54 -47.21 5.00
C THR A 5 -23.11 -46.10 5.92
N LEU A 6 -21.79 -45.87 6.06
CA LEU A 6 -21.19 -44.80 6.81
C LEU A 6 -21.25 -43.52 5.98
N LEU A 7 -22.19 -42.61 6.30
CA LEU A 7 -22.23 -41.26 5.72
C LEU A 7 -21.12 -40.39 6.38
N LEU A 8 -20.03 -40.17 5.66
CA LEU A 8 -18.99 -39.25 6.07
C LEU A 8 -19.47 -37.82 5.73
N ALA A 9 -20.04 -37.13 6.75
CA ALA A 9 -20.35 -35.71 6.63
C ALA A 9 -19.03 -34.94 6.61
N LEU A 10 -18.58 -34.52 5.45
CA LEU A 10 -17.52 -33.52 5.31
C LEU A 10 -18.05 -32.18 5.83
N VAL A 11 -17.78 -31.88 7.08
CA VAL A 11 -17.94 -30.54 7.62
C VAL A 11 -16.89 -29.67 6.92
N VAL A 12 -17.27 -29.00 5.85
CA VAL A 12 -16.48 -27.92 5.25
C VAL A 12 -16.54 -26.76 6.24
N THR A 13 -15.69 -26.80 7.27
CA THR A 13 -15.40 -25.63 8.08
C THR A 13 -14.77 -24.61 7.14
N GLY A 14 -15.52 -23.55 6.84
CA GLY A 14 -15.01 -22.41 6.08
C GLY A 14 -13.73 -21.94 6.77
N CYS A 15 -12.58 -22.20 6.18
CA CYS A 15 -11.32 -21.65 6.67
C CYS A 15 -11.43 -20.14 6.61
N ASP A 16 -11.73 -19.51 7.72
CA ASP A 16 -11.52 -18.08 7.92
C ASP A 16 -10.02 -17.84 7.71
N ARG A 17 -9.67 -17.36 6.54
CA ARG A 17 -8.26 -17.03 6.26
C ARG A 17 -7.87 -15.93 7.22
N ARG A 18 -6.86 -16.18 8.06
CA ARG A 18 -6.29 -15.14 8.92
C ARG A 18 -5.93 -13.93 8.07
N PRO A 19 -6.18 -12.71 8.55
CA PRO A 19 -5.80 -11.50 7.85
C PRO A 19 -4.30 -11.51 7.48
N THR A 20 -3.99 -10.99 6.31
CA THR A 20 -2.60 -10.78 5.90
C THR A 20 -2.08 -9.51 6.55
N THR A 21 -1.00 -9.62 7.33
CA THR A 21 -0.37 -8.46 7.97
C THR A 21 0.56 -7.76 6.99
N LEU A 22 0.37 -6.43 6.86
CA LEU A 22 1.24 -5.52 6.12
C LEU A 22 2.02 -4.67 7.12
N GLY A 23 3.33 -4.84 7.19
CA GLY A 23 4.22 -4.04 8.02
C GLY A 23 4.55 -2.72 7.32
N PHE A 24 4.22 -1.58 7.95
CA PHE A 24 4.54 -0.26 7.44
C PHE A 24 5.06 0.63 8.56
N TRP A 25 6.26 1.19 8.39
CA TRP A 25 6.89 2.06 9.39
C TRP A 25 7.75 3.13 8.74
N PHE A 26 8.09 4.14 9.53
CA PHE A 26 9.04 5.19 9.19
C PHE A 26 10.34 4.93 9.93
N ASP A 27 11.45 5.06 9.23
CA ASP A 27 12.76 5.25 9.85
C ASP A 27 12.96 6.72 10.21
N GLU A 28 14.11 7.07 10.74
CA GLU A 28 14.46 8.46 11.01
C GLU A 28 14.58 9.23 9.70
N VAL A 29 13.72 10.23 9.51
CA VAL A 29 13.64 11.04 8.30
C VAL A 29 13.59 12.52 8.61
N SER A 30 14.04 13.34 7.66
CA SER A 30 14.00 14.79 7.77
C SER A 30 13.87 15.46 6.40
N PHE A 31 13.30 16.66 6.38
CA PHE A 31 13.21 17.44 5.16
C PHE A 31 13.18 18.93 5.51
N GLU A 32 13.81 19.76 4.69
CA GLU A 32 13.82 21.20 4.82
C GLU A 32 13.49 21.86 3.49
N SER A 33 12.62 22.86 3.52
CA SER A 33 12.23 23.62 2.33
C SER A 33 11.82 25.03 2.72
N SER A 34 12.25 26.03 1.96
CA SER A 34 11.80 27.41 2.13
C SER A 34 10.30 27.57 1.92
N VAL A 35 9.69 26.76 1.05
CA VAL A 35 8.23 26.74 0.83
C VAL A 35 7.48 26.31 2.08
N LEU A 36 8.07 25.44 2.90
CA LEU A 36 7.53 25.02 4.19
C LEU A 36 7.94 25.93 5.36
N GLY A 37 8.67 27.00 5.09
CA GLY A 37 9.19 27.89 6.11
C GLY A 37 10.33 27.30 6.94
N GLY A 38 11.00 26.27 6.44
CA GLY A 38 12.13 25.61 7.08
C GLY A 38 11.98 24.10 7.19
N ARG A 39 12.59 23.53 8.24
CA ARG A 39 12.62 22.09 8.51
C ARG A 39 11.29 21.58 9.05
N LEU A 40 10.91 20.37 8.66
CA LEU A 40 9.76 19.66 9.25
C LEU A 40 9.99 19.44 10.76
N THR A 41 8.96 19.70 11.53
CA THR A 41 8.94 19.45 12.97
C THR A 41 8.52 18.01 13.29
N PRO A 42 8.74 17.50 14.51
CA PRO A 42 8.19 16.21 14.92
C PRO A 42 6.66 16.12 14.79
N ALA A 43 5.93 17.23 15.01
CA ALA A 43 4.48 17.27 14.83
C ALA A 43 4.09 17.11 13.34
N ASP A 44 4.84 17.71 12.43
CA ASP A 44 4.63 17.54 11.00
C ASP A 44 4.83 16.08 10.58
N LEU A 45 5.89 15.43 11.08
CA LEU A 45 6.18 14.02 10.79
C LEU A 45 5.05 13.11 11.30
N GLN A 46 4.45 13.40 12.45
CA GLN A 46 3.27 12.67 12.93
C GLN A 46 2.05 12.85 12.03
N VAL A 47 1.84 14.06 11.48
CA VAL A 47 0.75 14.28 10.49
C VAL A 47 1.03 13.50 9.23
N ILE A 48 2.25 13.55 8.70
CA ILE A 48 2.69 12.82 7.51
C ILE A 48 2.44 11.32 7.69
N GLU A 49 2.88 10.73 8.79
CA GLU A 49 2.68 9.31 9.06
C GLU A 49 1.19 8.94 9.14
N ARG A 50 0.40 9.72 9.86
CA ARG A 50 -1.05 9.49 9.99
C ARG A 50 -1.75 9.54 8.62
N VAL A 51 -1.41 10.53 7.77
CA VAL A 51 -1.99 10.65 6.43
C VAL A 51 -1.55 9.47 5.55
N ALA A 52 -0.28 9.07 5.59
CA ALA A 52 0.22 7.93 4.84
C ALA A 52 -0.51 6.63 5.23
N ARG A 53 -0.75 6.39 6.52
CA ARG A 53 -1.52 5.24 7.00
C ARG A 53 -2.97 5.29 6.55
N SER A 54 -3.59 6.47 6.57
CA SER A 54 -4.96 6.64 6.06
C SER A 54 -5.10 6.30 4.57
N GLU A 55 -4.11 6.63 3.74
CA GLU A 55 -4.08 6.24 2.33
C GLU A 55 -3.98 4.72 2.15
N LEU A 56 -3.14 4.06 2.97
CA LEU A 56 -3.05 2.60 2.98
C LEU A 56 -4.37 1.94 3.41
N ASP A 57 -4.98 2.42 4.50
CA ASP A 57 -6.27 1.92 4.98
C ASP A 57 -7.37 2.08 3.92
N ALA A 58 -7.40 3.23 3.23
CA ALA A 58 -8.35 3.48 2.15
C ALA A 58 -8.11 2.56 0.95
N ALA A 59 -6.85 2.39 0.53
CA ALA A 59 -6.51 1.56 -0.63
C ALA A 59 -6.82 0.07 -0.40
N PHE A 60 -6.60 -0.43 0.81
CA PHE A 60 -6.85 -1.83 1.16
C PHE A 60 -8.20 -2.07 1.83
N HIS A 61 -9.08 -1.05 1.83
CA HIS A 61 -10.43 -1.18 2.39
C HIS A 61 -11.20 -2.34 1.75
N GLY A 62 -11.87 -3.14 2.59
CA GLY A 62 -12.64 -4.31 2.14
C GLY A 62 -11.81 -5.56 1.83
N LEU A 63 -10.49 -5.50 1.93
CA LEU A 63 -9.61 -6.66 1.84
C LEU A 63 -9.35 -7.26 3.23
N ASN A 64 -8.99 -8.54 3.26
CA ASN A 64 -8.62 -9.25 4.49
C ASN A 64 -7.13 -9.01 4.81
N VAL A 65 -6.78 -7.75 5.02
CA VAL A 65 -5.44 -7.29 5.40
C VAL A 65 -5.51 -6.44 6.66
N ILE A 66 -4.42 -6.38 7.41
CA ILE A 66 -4.25 -5.54 8.62
C ILE A 66 -2.94 -4.78 8.49
N LEU A 67 -2.99 -3.45 8.63
CA LEU A 67 -1.79 -2.63 8.76
C LEU A 67 -1.20 -2.75 10.16
N SER A 68 0.13 -2.82 10.23
CA SER A 68 0.87 -2.99 11.47
C SER A 68 2.21 -2.27 11.41
N ASN A 69 2.81 -1.97 12.56
CA ASN A 69 4.20 -1.54 12.69
C ASN A 69 5.18 -2.73 12.77
N ASP A 70 4.68 -3.95 12.58
CA ASP A 70 5.48 -5.15 12.70
C ASP A 70 6.56 -5.24 11.61
N ARG A 71 7.80 -5.02 11.99
CA ARG A 71 8.99 -5.12 11.13
C ARG A 71 9.29 -6.56 10.71
N GLN A 72 8.62 -7.55 11.28
CA GLN A 72 8.72 -8.97 10.94
C GLN A 72 7.52 -9.46 10.12
N ALA A 73 6.56 -8.58 9.79
CA ALA A 73 5.44 -8.94 8.94
C ALA A 73 5.93 -9.55 7.62
N ARG A 74 5.14 -10.47 7.08
CA ARG A 74 5.48 -11.17 5.84
C ARG A 74 5.65 -10.23 4.64
N TYR A 75 4.84 -9.18 4.57
CA TYR A 75 4.89 -8.13 3.56
C TYR A 75 5.20 -6.83 4.26
N ARG A 76 6.23 -6.12 3.80
CA ARG A 76 6.80 -4.98 4.52
C ARG A 76 7.15 -3.86 3.56
N VAL A 77 6.88 -2.64 4.01
CA VAL A 77 7.36 -1.42 3.35
C VAL A 77 7.87 -0.47 4.44
N GLU A 78 9.07 0.02 4.27
CA GLU A 78 9.68 1.04 5.12
C GLU A 78 9.78 2.38 4.40
N VAL A 79 9.58 3.46 5.12
CA VAL A 79 9.88 4.81 4.64
C VAL A 79 11.28 5.17 5.13
N VAL A 80 12.20 5.36 4.18
CA VAL A 80 13.60 5.70 4.45
C VAL A 80 13.92 7.08 3.90
N GLN A 81 14.98 7.72 4.40
CA GLN A 81 15.37 9.05 3.97
C GLN A 81 15.61 9.12 2.46
N ASP A 82 16.40 8.19 1.93
CA ASP A 82 16.69 8.06 0.50
C ASP A 82 16.87 6.58 0.11
N VAL A 83 16.18 6.14 -0.93
CA VAL A 83 16.27 4.75 -1.41
C VAL A 83 17.62 4.48 -2.06
N SER A 84 18.32 5.49 -2.60
CA SER A 84 19.67 5.33 -3.15
C SER A 84 20.67 4.83 -2.11
N ASP A 85 20.48 5.17 -0.84
CA ASP A 85 21.29 4.73 0.29
C ASP A 85 20.87 3.36 0.82
N ASN A 86 19.72 2.85 0.38
CA ASN A 86 19.20 1.56 0.77
C ASN A 86 19.85 0.43 -0.06
N ARG A 87 20.15 -0.69 0.59
CA ARG A 87 20.71 -1.89 -0.07
C ARG A 87 19.79 -2.51 -1.13
N LEU A 88 18.52 -2.11 -1.16
CA LEU A 88 17.54 -2.53 -2.16
C LEU A 88 17.77 -1.85 -3.51
N SER A 89 18.26 -0.62 -3.55
CA SER A 89 18.51 0.12 -4.80
C SER A 89 19.97 -0.02 -5.25
N ARG A 90 20.13 -0.25 -6.56
CA ARG A 90 21.43 -0.23 -7.26
C ARG A 90 21.53 0.92 -8.25
N LYS A 91 20.48 1.70 -8.39
CA LYS A 91 20.36 2.77 -9.39
C LYS A 91 19.99 4.03 -8.65
N GLY A 92 20.69 5.08 -8.68
CA GLY A 92 20.40 6.39 -8.12
C GLY A 92 19.06 6.60 -7.39
N SER A 93 18.72 7.78 -7.02
CA SER A 93 17.48 8.05 -6.27
C SER A 93 16.23 7.63 -7.06
N VAL A 94 15.41 6.76 -6.45
CA VAL A 94 14.12 6.30 -6.98
C VAL A 94 13.02 6.58 -5.96
N ALA A 95 11.76 6.65 -6.42
CA ALA A 95 10.61 6.89 -5.55
C ALA A 95 10.37 5.74 -4.56
N GLY A 96 10.56 4.52 -5.03
CA GLY A 96 10.46 3.32 -4.21
C GLY A 96 11.00 2.10 -4.94
N GLU A 97 11.22 1.04 -4.20
CA GLU A 97 11.64 -0.27 -4.72
C GLU A 97 11.03 -1.37 -3.88
N SER A 98 10.56 -2.43 -4.52
CA SER A 98 10.06 -3.61 -3.82
C SER A 98 10.63 -4.90 -4.37
N ARG A 99 10.92 -5.84 -3.47
CA ARG A 99 11.31 -7.20 -3.79
C ARG A 99 10.36 -8.18 -3.13
N ALA A 100 9.66 -8.94 -3.95
CA ALA A 100 8.83 -10.03 -3.48
C ALA A 100 9.53 -11.36 -3.73
N VAL A 101 9.62 -12.18 -2.71
CA VAL A 101 10.03 -13.55 -2.84
C VAL A 101 8.77 -14.41 -2.75
N PRO A 102 8.42 -15.16 -3.81
CA PRO A 102 7.23 -16.00 -3.78
C PRO A 102 7.17 -16.81 -2.50
N TRP A 103 5.97 -16.87 -1.87
CA TRP A 103 5.64 -17.55 -0.60
C TRP A 103 6.46 -17.17 0.64
N LEU A 104 7.57 -16.46 0.52
CA LEU A 104 8.34 -15.97 1.68
C LEU A 104 7.92 -14.57 2.14
N GLY A 105 7.39 -13.75 1.24
CA GLY A 105 6.96 -12.38 1.53
C GLY A 105 7.59 -11.34 0.62
N GLY A 106 7.50 -10.09 1.00
CA GLY A 106 8.08 -8.97 0.29
C GLY A 106 8.72 -7.96 1.25
N LEU A 107 9.71 -7.24 0.73
CA LEU A 107 10.33 -6.09 1.37
C LEU A 107 10.39 -4.95 0.35
N GLY A 108 9.88 -3.79 0.73
CA GLY A 108 9.93 -2.58 -0.07
C GLY A 108 10.46 -1.40 0.74
N ALA A 109 10.91 -0.38 0.04
CA ALA A 109 11.30 0.90 0.60
C ALA A 109 10.66 2.04 -0.19
N VAL A 110 10.31 3.13 0.48
CA VAL A 110 9.75 4.35 -0.10
C VAL A 110 10.62 5.53 0.30
N ASN A 111 11.02 6.34 -0.68
CA ASN A 111 11.97 7.43 -0.54
C ASN A 111 11.29 8.70 0.00
N PHE A 112 11.57 9.03 1.25
CA PHE A 112 11.01 10.20 1.91
C PHE A 112 11.37 11.52 1.20
N SER A 113 12.65 11.73 0.89
CA SER A 113 13.12 12.95 0.22
C SER A 113 12.45 13.17 -1.12
N TYR A 114 12.30 12.12 -1.91
CA TYR A 114 11.64 12.17 -3.21
C TYR A 114 10.18 12.61 -3.10
N PHE A 115 9.41 11.99 -2.20
CA PHE A 115 8.00 12.33 -2.03
C PHE A 115 7.80 13.67 -1.34
N ALA A 116 8.67 14.08 -0.42
CA ALA A 116 8.62 15.40 0.19
C ALA A 116 8.88 16.50 -0.84
N ALA A 117 9.91 16.36 -1.67
CA ALA A 117 10.19 17.28 -2.76
C ALA A 117 9.05 17.31 -3.79
N GLY A 118 8.52 16.15 -4.17
CA GLY A 118 7.40 16.05 -5.10
C GLY A 118 6.13 16.75 -4.58
N ALA A 119 5.79 16.60 -3.31
CA ALA A 119 4.65 17.31 -2.73
C ALA A 119 4.79 18.83 -2.80
N VAL A 120 6.00 19.36 -2.61
CA VAL A 120 6.28 20.80 -2.79
C VAL A 120 6.16 21.21 -4.25
N VAL A 121 6.75 20.45 -5.18
CA VAL A 121 6.78 20.78 -6.62
C VAL A 121 5.38 20.76 -7.24
N TYR A 122 4.54 19.80 -6.85
CA TYR A 122 3.19 19.61 -7.40
C TYR A 122 2.10 20.30 -6.57
N ALA A 123 2.47 21.08 -5.56
CA ALA A 123 1.49 21.78 -4.74
C ALA A 123 0.61 22.70 -5.60
N PRO A 124 -0.71 22.72 -5.40
CA PRO A 124 -1.59 23.67 -6.05
C PRO A 124 -1.15 25.11 -5.77
N PRO A 125 -1.44 26.06 -6.67
CA PRO A 125 -1.24 27.47 -6.39
C PRO A 125 -1.93 27.86 -5.07
N HIS A 126 -1.21 28.55 -4.20
CA HIS A 126 -1.69 28.99 -2.88
C HIS A 126 -1.93 27.85 -1.84
N ALA A 127 -1.42 26.64 -2.11
CA ALA A 127 -1.47 25.58 -1.09
C ALA A 127 -0.84 26.04 0.21
N THR A 128 -1.55 25.84 1.31
CA THR A 128 -1.05 26.11 2.64
C THR A 128 0.06 25.11 3.04
N ARG A 129 0.84 25.48 4.05
CA ARG A 129 1.84 24.57 4.61
C ARG A 129 1.24 23.21 5.00
N ASP A 130 0.09 23.22 5.66
CA ASP A 130 -0.58 22.01 6.14
C ASP A 130 -1.07 21.13 4.98
N GLU A 131 -1.53 21.73 3.88
CA GLU A 131 -1.90 21.00 2.66
C GLU A 131 -0.70 20.31 2.02
N ILE A 132 0.48 20.97 2.03
CA ILE A 132 1.73 20.39 1.51
C ILE A 132 2.19 19.25 2.42
N ILE A 133 2.15 19.42 3.74
CA ILE A 133 2.46 18.35 4.70
C ILE A 133 1.54 17.14 4.50
N ALA A 134 0.25 17.35 4.35
CA ALA A 134 -0.69 16.30 4.02
C ALA A 134 -0.39 15.67 2.64
N GLY A 135 0.04 16.49 1.66
CA GLY A 135 0.51 16.03 0.35
C GLY A 135 1.70 15.07 0.46
N ILE A 136 2.68 15.37 1.32
CA ILE A 136 3.80 14.47 1.60
C ILE A 136 3.28 13.12 2.11
N GLY A 137 2.38 13.13 3.10
CA GLY A 137 1.79 11.91 3.65
C GLY A 137 1.04 11.09 2.58
N ARG A 138 0.24 11.75 1.73
CA ARG A 138 -0.44 11.08 0.61
C ARG A 138 0.55 10.46 -0.36
N GLY A 139 1.59 11.21 -0.77
CA GLY A 139 2.62 10.71 -1.66
C GLY A 139 3.28 9.44 -1.16
N LEU A 140 3.70 9.44 0.11
CA LEU A 140 4.33 8.30 0.79
C LEU A 140 3.38 7.12 0.92
N GLY A 141 2.14 7.35 1.38
CA GLY A 141 1.14 6.29 1.53
C GLY A 141 0.82 5.63 0.19
N ARG A 142 0.63 6.40 -0.87
CA ARG A 142 0.38 5.91 -2.24
C ARG A 142 1.59 5.19 -2.84
N GLY A 143 2.80 5.68 -2.54
CA GLY A 143 4.04 4.97 -2.85
C GLY A 143 4.09 3.61 -2.17
N ALA A 144 3.77 3.55 -0.88
CA ALA A 144 3.72 2.29 -0.14
C ALA A 144 2.62 1.34 -0.67
N VAL A 145 1.44 1.85 -1.06
CA VAL A 145 0.40 1.04 -1.74
C VAL A 145 0.94 0.40 -3.01
N HIS A 146 1.68 1.16 -3.82
CA HIS A 146 2.33 0.68 -5.04
C HIS A 146 3.33 -0.44 -4.74
N GLU A 147 4.21 -0.25 -3.75
CA GLU A 147 5.20 -1.26 -3.36
C GLU A 147 4.54 -2.52 -2.78
N PHE A 148 3.46 -2.38 -2.01
CA PHE A 148 2.67 -3.52 -1.57
C PHE A 148 1.99 -4.25 -2.74
N ALA A 149 1.53 -3.54 -3.78
CA ALA A 149 0.97 -4.19 -4.96
C ALA A 149 1.98 -5.16 -5.59
N HIS A 150 3.25 -4.75 -5.75
CA HIS A 150 4.32 -5.64 -6.23
C HIS A 150 4.51 -6.89 -5.36
N GLN A 151 4.28 -6.79 -4.06
CA GLN A 151 4.46 -7.90 -3.13
C GLN A 151 3.25 -8.83 -3.06
N LEU A 152 2.04 -8.29 -3.21
CA LEU A 152 0.78 -8.98 -2.99
C LEU A 152 0.22 -9.61 -4.26
N VAL A 153 0.29 -8.89 -5.39
CA VAL A 153 -0.35 -9.31 -6.64
C VAL A 153 0.58 -10.21 -7.45
N ARG A 154 0.07 -11.37 -7.85
CA ARG A 154 0.80 -12.32 -8.69
C ARG A 154 0.14 -12.40 -10.06
N GLY A 155 0.97 -12.56 -11.10
CA GLY A 155 0.48 -12.79 -12.46
C GLY A 155 -0.12 -11.56 -13.15
N VAL A 156 0.11 -10.35 -12.60
CA VAL A 156 -0.26 -9.08 -13.23
C VAL A 156 0.97 -8.17 -13.18
N GLU A 157 1.25 -7.53 -14.29
CA GLU A 157 2.27 -6.49 -14.32
C GLU A 157 1.71 -5.22 -13.68
N VAL A 158 2.25 -4.86 -12.52
CA VAL A 158 1.78 -3.70 -11.75
C VAL A 158 1.94 -2.39 -12.52
N HIS A 159 2.83 -2.31 -13.51
CA HIS A 159 3.05 -1.11 -14.32
C HIS A 159 2.29 -1.08 -15.66
N ALA A 160 1.38 -2.02 -15.90
CA ALA A 160 0.70 -2.15 -17.20
C ALA A 160 -0.32 -1.03 -17.50
N GLY A 161 -0.69 -0.21 -16.51
CA GLY A 161 -1.71 0.83 -16.65
C GLY A 161 -1.14 2.17 -17.10
N GLY A 162 -1.74 2.79 -18.14
CA GLY A 162 -1.48 4.18 -18.54
C GLY A 162 -2.25 5.23 -17.73
N ASP A 163 -3.07 4.81 -16.77
CA ASP A 163 -3.93 5.69 -16.00
C ASP A 163 -3.16 6.38 -14.85
N ARG A 164 -3.01 7.69 -14.96
CA ARG A 164 -2.28 8.52 -13.98
C ARG A 164 -2.94 8.57 -12.60
N GLY A 165 -4.23 8.30 -12.48
CA GLY A 165 -4.95 8.20 -11.21
C GLY A 165 -4.86 6.82 -10.55
N SER A 166 -4.18 5.86 -11.17
CA SER A 166 -4.04 4.50 -10.64
C SER A 166 -2.84 4.36 -9.70
N TYR A 167 -2.98 3.54 -8.65
CA TYR A 167 -1.86 3.13 -7.78
C TYR A 167 -0.77 2.37 -8.54
N GLU A 168 -1.10 1.74 -9.65
CA GLU A 168 -0.16 0.96 -10.48
C GLU A 168 0.63 1.79 -11.48
N TYR A 169 0.32 3.09 -11.62
CA TYR A 169 1.07 3.93 -12.55
C TYR A 169 2.53 4.04 -12.14
N TYR A 170 3.43 3.82 -13.11
CA TYR A 170 4.87 3.66 -12.87
C TYR A 170 5.59 4.92 -12.37
N ALA A 171 5.08 6.13 -12.68
CA ALA A 171 5.74 7.38 -12.35
C ALA A 171 5.08 8.07 -11.15
N ALA A 172 5.84 8.28 -10.08
CA ALA A 172 5.40 9.07 -8.93
C ALA A 172 5.50 10.59 -9.17
N SER A 173 6.19 11.04 -10.24
CA SER A 173 6.33 12.45 -10.61
C SER A 173 5.08 12.98 -11.30
N ARG A 174 3.98 13.13 -10.54
CA ARG A 174 2.69 13.61 -11.04
C ARG A 174 1.84 14.23 -9.93
N VAL A 175 0.96 15.16 -10.29
CA VAL A 175 0.11 15.85 -9.31
C VAL A 175 -0.86 14.89 -8.61
N GLU A 176 -1.36 13.89 -9.31
CA GLU A 176 -2.30 12.89 -8.78
C GLU A 176 -1.71 12.11 -7.61
N GLN A 177 -0.39 11.91 -7.60
CA GLN A 177 0.31 11.23 -6.51
C GLN A 177 0.15 11.92 -5.16
N TYR A 178 -0.05 13.25 -5.16
CA TYR A 178 -0.06 14.08 -3.96
C TYR A 178 -1.42 14.72 -3.69
N TYR A 179 -2.15 15.12 -4.72
CA TYR A 179 -3.32 16.01 -4.61
C TYR A 179 -4.56 15.53 -5.36
N GLY A 180 -4.45 14.51 -6.23
CA GLY A 180 -5.57 13.96 -6.98
C GLY A 180 -6.25 12.76 -6.28
N PRO A 181 -7.38 12.30 -6.79
CA PRO A 181 -7.95 11.02 -6.38
C PRO A 181 -7.09 9.86 -6.90
N MET A 182 -7.11 8.74 -6.17
CA MET A 182 -6.42 7.51 -6.57
C MET A 182 -7.39 6.33 -6.52
N HIS A 183 -7.14 5.34 -7.37
CA HIS A 183 -7.91 4.11 -7.42
C HIS A 183 -7.06 2.92 -7.87
N TRP A 184 -7.59 1.72 -7.69
CA TRP A 184 -6.99 0.51 -8.23
C TRP A 184 -7.34 0.34 -9.72
N GLY A 185 -6.34 0.06 -10.54
CA GLY A 185 -6.49 -0.35 -11.93
C GLY A 185 -6.52 -1.88 -12.07
N VAL A 186 -5.53 -2.41 -12.79
CA VAL A 186 -5.44 -3.86 -13.12
C VAL A 186 -5.21 -4.77 -11.92
N ALA A 187 -4.55 -4.27 -10.86
CA ALA A 187 -4.30 -5.05 -9.65
C ALA A 187 -5.53 -5.18 -8.74
N GLY A 188 -6.47 -4.24 -8.80
CA GLY A 188 -7.64 -4.22 -7.91
C GLY A 188 -8.49 -5.49 -7.96
N PRO A 189 -8.91 -5.98 -9.14
CA PRO A 189 -9.64 -7.26 -9.26
C PRO A 189 -8.86 -8.44 -8.68
N LYS A 190 -7.56 -8.52 -8.91
CA LYS A 190 -6.69 -9.57 -8.37
C LYS A 190 -6.53 -9.49 -6.85
N LEU A 191 -6.41 -8.30 -6.30
CA LEU A 191 -6.40 -8.12 -4.84
C LEU A 191 -7.72 -8.59 -4.23
N LYS A 192 -8.86 -8.27 -4.83
CA LYS A 192 -10.18 -8.75 -4.38
C LYS A 192 -10.31 -10.26 -4.47
N GLU A 193 -9.83 -10.87 -5.55
CA GLU A 193 -9.82 -12.33 -5.71
C GLU A 193 -8.97 -13.02 -4.63
N GLN A 194 -7.79 -12.49 -4.33
CA GLN A 194 -6.80 -13.11 -3.43
C GLN A 194 -7.05 -12.79 -1.95
N TYR A 195 -7.49 -11.59 -1.65
CA TYR A 195 -7.61 -11.05 -0.29
C TYR A 195 -8.99 -10.50 0.04
N GLY A 196 -9.98 -10.57 -0.87
CA GLY A 196 -11.33 -10.11 -0.58
C GLY A 196 -11.92 -10.84 0.63
N ARG A 197 -12.62 -10.10 1.50
CA ARG A 197 -13.43 -10.70 2.57
C ARG A 197 -14.55 -11.48 1.91
N ARG A 198 -14.69 -12.76 2.24
CA ARG A 198 -15.90 -13.50 1.87
C ARG A 198 -17.03 -12.88 2.66
N SER A 199 -18.03 -12.31 1.97
CA SER A 199 -19.28 -11.94 2.65
C SER A 199 -19.88 -13.19 3.27
N ALA A 200 -20.29 -13.09 4.53
CA ALA A 200 -20.96 -14.19 5.25
C ALA A 200 -22.30 -14.60 4.59
N ASP A 201 -22.80 -13.83 3.61
CA ASP A 201 -24.07 -14.02 2.92
C ASP A 201 -24.05 -14.99 1.71
N GLY A 202 -22.93 -15.67 1.46
CA GLY A 202 -22.85 -16.64 0.37
C GLY A 202 -23.72 -17.89 0.50
N SER A 203 -24.53 -18.00 1.54
CA SER A 203 -25.36 -19.19 1.80
C SER A 203 -26.82 -19.11 1.29
N GLN A 204 -27.30 -17.96 0.82
CA GLN A 204 -28.70 -17.82 0.39
C GLN A 204 -28.97 -17.88 -1.13
N ALA A 205 -27.98 -17.87 -1.98
CA ALA A 205 -28.17 -17.85 -3.45
C ALA A 205 -28.25 -19.24 -4.10
N ARG A 206 -28.23 -20.33 -3.33
CA ARG A 206 -28.33 -21.73 -3.87
C ARG A 206 -29.62 -22.49 -3.50
N ALA A 207 -30.65 -21.82 -3.03
CA ALA A 207 -31.89 -22.48 -2.59
C ALA A 207 -33.09 -22.21 -3.51
N LEU A 208 -32.91 -21.64 -4.71
CA LEU A 208 -33.99 -21.38 -5.68
C LEU A 208 -33.54 -21.72 -7.12
N GLU A 209 -33.09 -22.95 -7.37
CA GLU A 209 -33.17 -23.61 -8.69
C GLU A 209 -33.60 -25.06 -8.53
#